data_66961777d136e9980753468491e92ffe
#
_entry.id   66961777d136e9980753468491e92ffe
#
_cell.length_a   1.000
_cell.length_b   1.000
_cell.length_c   1.000
_cell.angle_alpha   90.00
_cell.angle_beta   90.00
_cell.angle_gamma   90.00
#
_symmetry.space_group_name_H-M   'P 1'
#
loop_
_entity.id
_entity.type
_entity.pdbx_description
1 polymer ?
#
loop_
_entity_poly.entity_id
_entity_poly.type
_entity_poly.pdbx_seq_one_letter_code
_entity_poly.pdbx_strand_id
1 'polypeptide(L)'
;MFIKSSEYIISSPDYTNCPAPDRPEYAFIGRSNVGKSSLINMLVNNQKLAKTSGSPGKTQMINHFAIESWKGEEAPDSYKKPDVWYIVDLPGYGFAKVSQSSRRKWEQMIENYLRKRENLVNVFQLIDSRHSPQKIDLDFSEQLRKWEVPFTIVFTKSDKENQRTVSANVKAFFEAMRKTWQFLPQYFVSSAVKKQAREKILSFIEECNDQFYIE
;
A
#
# COMPACT_ATOMS: atom_id res chain seq x y z
N MET A 1 -15.31 1.57 8.38
CA MET A 1 -15.62 1.05 7.00
C MET A 1 -15.91 -0.44 7.03
N PHE A 2 -17.06 -0.85 6.52
CA PHE A 2 -17.45 -2.26 6.35
C PHE A 2 -17.18 -2.72 4.91
N ILE A 3 -16.32 -3.72 4.73
CA ILE A 3 -16.03 -4.29 3.41
C ILE A 3 -17.12 -5.29 3.02
N LYS A 4 -17.81 -5.02 1.92
CA LYS A 4 -18.86 -5.87 1.35
C LYS A 4 -18.28 -6.96 0.45
N SER A 5 -17.45 -6.55 -0.51
CA SER A 5 -16.83 -7.44 -1.48
C SER A 5 -15.46 -6.95 -1.91
N SER A 6 -14.67 -7.87 -2.47
CA SER A 6 -13.38 -7.58 -3.06
C SER A 6 -13.15 -8.49 -4.24
N GLU A 7 -12.77 -7.93 -5.40
CA GLU A 7 -12.63 -8.66 -6.64
C GLU A 7 -11.36 -8.23 -7.40
N TYR A 8 -10.65 -9.21 -7.98
CA TYR A 8 -9.58 -8.93 -8.92
C TYR A 8 -10.15 -8.44 -10.25
N ILE A 9 -9.62 -7.31 -10.75
CA ILE A 9 -10.07 -6.70 -11.99
C ILE A 9 -9.10 -7.00 -13.15
N ILE A 10 -7.84 -6.55 -13.02
CA ILE A 10 -6.87 -6.65 -14.11
C ILE A 10 -5.43 -6.57 -13.59
N SER A 11 -4.50 -7.13 -14.38
CA SER A 11 -3.06 -6.89 -14.28
C SER A 11 -2.60 -6.08 -15.48
N SER A 12 -2.10 -4.88 -15.25
CA SER A 12 -1.71 -3.93 -16.30
C SER A 12 -0.19 -3.82 -16.39
N PRO A 13 0.41 -3.86 -17.59
CA PRO A 13 1.84 -3.73 -17.79
C PRO A 13 2.36 -2.30 -17.56
N ASP A 14 1.47 -1.31 -17.66
CA ASP A 14 1.74 0.11 -17.43
C ASP A 14 0.45 0.85 -17.01
N TYR A 15 0.59 2.14 -16.66
CA TYR A 15 -0.52 2.94 -16.15
C TYR A 15 -1.59 3.26 -17.20
N THR A 16 -1.27 3.23 -18.50
CA THR A 16 -2.22 3.52 -19.58
C THR A 16 -3.21 2.38 -19.83
N ASN A 17 -2.84 1.18 -19.39
CA ASN A 17 -3.68 -0.02 -19.44
C ASN A 17 -4.48 -0.26 -18.16
N CYS A 18 -4.38 0.64 -17.17
CA CYS A 18 -5.17 0.57 -15.95
C CYS A 18 -6.65 0.91 -16.21
N PRO A 19 -7.57 0.53 -15.30
CA PRO A 19 -8.98 0.91 -15.40
C PRO A 19 -9.18 2.42 -15.51
N ALA A 20 -10.38 2.87 -15.94
CA ALA A 20 -10.72 4.28 -15.97
C ALA A 20 -10.46 4.95 -14.61
N PRO A 21 -9.92 6.19 -14.56
CA PRO A 21 -9.59 6.88 -13.30
C PRO A 21 -10.85 7.54 -12.67
N ASP A 22 -11.93 6.76 -12.51
CA ASP A 22 -13.25 7.21 -12.11
C ASP A 22 -13.57 7.03 -10.61
N ARG A 23 -12.63 6.47 -9.85
CA ARG A 23 -12.78 6.19 -8.41
C ARG A 23 -11.44 6.20 -7.69
N PRO A 24 -11.42 6.41 -6.35
CA PRO A 24 -10.17 6.53 -5.61
C PRO A 24 -9.33 5.24 -5.68
N GLU A 25 -8.02 5.42 -5.81
CA GLU A 25 -7.02 4.34 -5.80
C GLU A 25 -6.05 4.49 -4.64
N TYR A 26 -5.76 3.35 -4.02
CA TYR A 26 -4.77 3.22 -2.95
C TYR A 26 -3.73 2.19 -3.36
N ALA A 27 -2.51 2.67 -3.63
CA ALA A 27 -1.42 1.81 -4.08
C ALA A 27 -0.63 1.24 -2.89
N PHE A 28 -0.30 -0.03 -2.97
CA PHE A 28 0.50 -0.74 -1.98
C PHE A 28 1.84 -1.14 -2.61
N ILE A 29 2.94 -0.70 -2.00
CA ILE A 29 4.29 -0.96 -2.49
C ILE A 29 5.25 -1.23 -1.33
N GLY A 30 6.31 -1.98 -1.58
CA GLY A 30 7.32 -2.31 -0.59
C GLY A 30 8.31 -3.33 -1.13
N ARG A 31 9.30 -3.71 -0.34
CA ARG A 31 10.25 -4.75 -0.74
C ARG A 31 9.58 -6.11 -0.91
N SER A 32 10.20 -6.98 -1.70
CA SER A 32 9.76 -8.38 -1.79
C SER A 32 9.67 -9.02 -0.41
N ASN A 33 8.62 -9.79 -0.20
CA ASN A 33 8.35 -10.49 1.07
C ASN A 33 8.14 -9.57 2.29
N VAL A 34 7.85 -8.30 2.10
CA VAL A 34 7.52 -7.36 3.19
C VAL A 34 6.18 -7.67 3.85
N GLY A 35 5.32 -8.47 3.23
CA GLY A 35 3.98 -8.83 3.71
C GLY A 35 2.84 -8.09 3.00
N LYS A 36 3.10 -7.53 1.80
CA LYS A 36 2.13 -6.73 1.03
C LYS A 36 0.82 -7.49 0.75
N SER A 37 0.87 -8.65 0.11
CA SER A 37 -0.34 -9.45 -0.18
C SER A 37 -1.07 -9.90 1.09
N SER A 38 -0.34 -10.20 2.16
CA SER A 38 -0.94 -10.55 3.45
C SER A 38 -1.68 -9.36 4.07
N LEU A 39 -1.13 -8.15 3.96
CA LEU A 39 -1.77 -6.92 4.43
C LEU A 39 -3.03 -6.64 3.61
N ILE A 40 -2.95 -6.68 2.28
CA ILE A 40 -4.10 -6.48 1.38
C ILE A 40 -5.21 -7.46 1.73
N ASN A 41 -4.90 -8.74 1.81
CA ASN A 41 -5.88 -9.79 2.15
C ASN A 41 -6.53 -9.56 3.53
N MET A 42 -5.75 -9.13 4.50
CA MET A 42 -6.21 -8.81 5.85
C MET A 42 -7.16 -7.61 5.86
N LEU A 43 -6.85 -6.55 5.13
CA LEU A 43 -7.68 -5.35 5.06
C LEU A 43 -9.09 -5.68 4.55
N VAL A 44 -9.19 -6.47 3.49
CA VAL A 44 -10.48 -6.82 2.87
C VAL A 44 -11.09 -8.11 3.41
N ASN A 45 -10.44 -8.74 4.39
CA ASN A 45 -10.86 -10.03 4.96
C ASN A 45 -11.07 -11.14 3.91
N ASN A 46 -10.24 -11.14 2.84
CA ASN A 46 -10.28 -12.12 1.76
C ASN A 46 -8.88 -12.74 1.56
N GLN A 47 -8.65 -13.94 2.10
CA GLN A 47 -7.36 -14.63 2.10
C GLN A 47 -6.82 -14.98 0.69
N LYS A 48 -7.68 -14.94 -0.33
CA LYS A 48 -7.37 -15.38 -1.69
C LYS A 48 -7.27 -14.23 -2.71
N LEU A 49 -7.54 -12.99 -2.31
CA LEU A 49 -7.57 -11.85 -3.23
C LEU A 49 -6.20 -11.59 -3.87
N ALA A 50 -5.22 -11.24 -3.06
CA ALA A 50 -3.85 -11.06 -3.52
C ALA A 50 -3.05 -12.36 -3.31
N LYS A 51 -2.40 -12.85 -4.37
CA LYS A 51 -1.60 -14.09 -4.30
C LYS A 51 -0.39 -13.88 -3.41
N THR A 52 -0.32 -14.62 -2.32
CA THR A 52 0.87 -14.68 -1.46
C THR A 52 1.89 -15.62 -2.10
N SER A 53 3.10 -15.17 -2.36
CA SER A 53 4.17 -16.02 -2.87
C SER A 53 5.44 -15.84 -2.06
N GLY A 54 6.09 -16.98 -1.72
CA GLY A 54 7.41 -16.97 -1.09
C GLY A 54 8.57 -16.63 -2.05
N SER A 55 8.32 -16.56 -3.37
CA SER A 55 9.36 -16.30 -4.37
C SER A 55 9.40 -14.82 -4.74
N PRO A 56 10.56 -14.16 -4.66
CA PRO A 56 10.73 -12.76 -5.07
C PRO A 56 10.48 -12.58 -6.58
N GLY A 57 9.88 -11.43 -6.97
CA GLY A 57 9.78 -11.02 -8.37
C GLY A 57 8.58 -11.56 -9.16
N LYS A 58 7.57 -12.14 -8.51
CA LYS A 58 6.37 -12.64 -9.21
C LYS A 58 5.40 -11.55 -9.65
N THR A 59 5.28 -10.47 -8.90
CA THR A 59 4.43 -9.33 -9.30
C THR A 59 5.26 -8.43 -10.20
N GLN A 60 5.03 -8.49 -11.50
CA GLN A 60 5.69 -7.64 -12.51
C GLN A 60 4.71 -6.65 -13.15
N MET A 61 3.46 -6.67 -12.75
CA MET A 61 2.36 -5.89 -13.30
C MET A 61 1.65 -5.12 -12.20
N ILE A 62 0.93 -4.08 -12.57
CA ILE A 62 0.07 -3.29 -11.70
C ILE A 62 -1.25 -4.06 -11.56
N ASN A 63 -1.56 -4.56 -10.37
CA ASN A 63 -2.77 -5.35 -10.15
C ASN A 63 -3.85 -4.52 -9.47
N HIS A 64 -5.02 -4.40 -10.09
CA HIS A 64 -6.17 -3.70 -9.54
C HIS A 64 -7.17 -4.68 -8.93
N PHE A 65 -7.63 -4.33 -7.73
CA PHE A 65 -8.71 -5.00 -7.01
C PHE A 65 -9.81 -3.99 -6.71
N ALA A 66 -11.04 -4.23 -7.18
CA ALA A 66 -12.19 -3.43 -6.81
C ALA A 66 -12.69 -3.83 -5.43
N ILE A 67 -12.94 -2.85 -4.60
CA ILE A 67 -13.46 -3.02 -3.25
C ILE A 67 -14.79 -2.30 -3.17
N GLU A 68 -15.83 -3.04 -2.76
CA GLU A 68 -17.11 -2.47 -2.37
C GLU A 68 -17.17 -2.34 -0.85
N SER A 69 -17.56 -1.17 -0.37
CA SER A 69 -17.66 -0.93 1.07
C SER A 69 -18.80 0.01 1.42
N TRP A 70 -19.20 0.00 2.69
CA TRP A 70 -20.08 0.99 3.27
C TRP A 70 -19.37 1.75 4.38
N LYS A 71 -19.80 2.98 4.61
CA LYS A 71 -19.35 3.78 5.73
C LYS A 71 -19.80 3.16 7.05
N GLY A 72 -18.94 3.25 8.05
CA GLY A 72 -19.21 2.69 9.37
C GLY A 72 -18.78 1.24 9.52
N GLU A 73 -19.21 0.61 10.62
CA GLU A 73 -18.74 -0.72 11.03
C GLU A 73 -19.69 -1.86 10.64
N GLU A 74 -20.92 -1.52 10.22
CA GLU A 74 -21.97 -2.49 9.88
C GLU A 74 -22.51 -2.27 8.47
N ALA A 75 -23.07 -3.33 7.89
CA ALA A 75 -23.78 -3.22 6.64
C ALA A 75 -25.05 -2.37 6.85
N PRO A 76 -25.32 -1.36 6.01
CA PRO A 76 -26.54 -0.58 6.09
C PRO A 76 -27.78 -1.42 5.69
N ASP A 77 -28.96 -0.93 6.07
CA ASP A 77 -30.21 -1.46 5.55
C ASP A 77 -30.23 -1.46 4.01
N SER A 78 -30.93 -2.40 3.42
CA SER A 78 -30.79 -2.99 2.08
C SER A 78 -30.81 -2.09 0.84
N TYR A 79 -30.85 -0.75 0.96
CA TYR A 79 -31.05 0.16 -0.19
C TYR A 79 -29.85 1.08 -0.51
N LYS A 80 -28.80 1.15 0.33
CA LYS A 80 -27.63 2.00 0.02
C LYS A 80 -26.68 1.27 -0.91
N LYS A 81 -26.30 1.95 -2.00
CA LYS A 81 -25.23 1.47 -2.87
C LYS A 81 -23.91 1.55 -2.11
N PRO A 82 -23.03 0.54 -2.20
CA PRO A 82 -21.70 0.63 -1.65
C PRO A 82 -20.86 1.64 -2.42
N ASP A 83 -19.91 2.26 -1.74
CA ASP A 83 -18.81 2.99 -2.37
C ASP A 83 -17.85 1.98 -3.02
N VAL A 84 -17.33 2.31 -4.20
CA VAL A 84 -16.39 1.46 -4.92
C VAL A 84 -15.07 2.19 -5.09
N TRP A 85 -13.98 1.56 -4.69
CA TRP A 85 -12.61 2.08 -4.77
C TRP A 85 -11.63 0.97 -5.12
N TYR A 86 -10.39 1.33 -5.44
CA TYR A 86 -9.38 0.35 -5.82
C TYR A 86 -8.26 0.19 -4.78
N ILE A 87 -7.92 -1.06 -4.47
CA ILE A 87 -6.60 -1.44 -3.99
C ILE A 87 -5.75 -1.77 -5.20
N VAL A 88 -4.54 -1.19 -5.25
CA VAL A 88 -3.58 -1.43 -6.33
C VAL A 88 -2.31 -2.05 -5.75
N ASP A 89 -2.06 -3.31 -6.13
CA ASP A 89 -0.86 -4.04 -5.73
C ASP A 89 0.25 -3.77 -6.75
N LEU A 90 1.20 -2.91 -6.37
CA LEU A 90 2.35 -2.58 -7.21
C LEU A 90 3.48 -3.61 -7.03
N PRO A 91 4.28 -3.85 -8.08
CA PRO A 91 5.50 -4.63 -7.95
C PRO A 91 6.41 -4.03 -6.86
N GLY A 92 7.00 -4.89 -6.06
CA GLY A 92 7.93 -4.45 -5.01
C GLY A 92 9.21 -3.80 -5.57
N TYR A 93 9.94 -3.05 -4.76
CA TYR A 93 11.26 -2.54 -5.10
C TYR A 93 12.38 -3.39 -4.47
N GLY A 94 13.64 -3.15 -4.90
CA GLY A 94 14.81 -3.82 -4.32
C GLY A 94 15.11 -5.22 -4.82
N PHE A 95 14.72 -5.54 -6.05
CA PHE A 95 15.08 -6.81 -6.67
C PHE A 95 16.57 -6.90 -7.00
N ALA A 96 17.33 -7.67 -6.21
CA ALA A 96 18.76 -7.88 -6.43
C ALA A 96 19.10 -8.79 -7.62
N LYS A 97 18.13 -9.54 -8.16
CA LYS A 97 18.37 -10.61 -9.14
C LYS A 97 17.82 -10.36 -10.55
N VAL A 98 17.47 -9.11 -10.89
CA VAL A 98 17.01 -8.77 -12.25
C VAL A 98 18.07 -8.02 -13.03
N SER A 99 18.06 -8.14 -14.37
CA SER A 99 18.97 -7.40 -15.23
C SER A 99 18.79 -5.88 -15.04
N GLN A 100 19.83 -5.11 -15.29
CA GLN A 100 19.77 -3.64 -15.18
C GLN A 100 18.72 -3.04 -16.12
N SER A 101 18.53 -3.59 -17.31
CA SER A 101 17.50 -3.17 -18.26
C SER A 101 16.07 -3.43 -17.74
N SER A 102 15.83 -4.60 -17.17
CA SER A 102 14.54 -4.94 -16.55
C SER A 102 14.23 -4.06 -15.35
N ARG A 103 15.25 -3.74 -14.55
CA ARG A 103 15.13 -2.84 -13.41
C ARG A 103 14.73 -1.43 -13.83
N ARG A 104 15.36 -0.86 -14.87
CA ARG A 104 15.01 0.46 -15.41
C ARG A 104 13.58 0.51 -15.94
N LYS A 105 13.13 -0.51 -16.67
CA LYS A 105 11.75 -0.61 -17.18
C LYS A 105 10.75 -0.62 -16.02
N TRP A 106 11.05 -1.38 -14.98
CA TRP A 106 10.21 -1.46 -13.78
C TRP A 106 10.16 -0.13 -13.05
N GLU A 107 11.31 0.52 -12.82
CA GLU A 107 11.39 1.83 -12.17
C GLU A 107 10.58 2.87 -12.94
N GLN A 108 10.68 2.88 -14.28
CA GLN A 108 9.91 3.79 -15.14
C GLN A 108 8.41 3.51 -15.08
N MET A 109 7.99 2.25 -15.06
CA MET A 109 6.59 1.86 -14.94
C MET A 109 5.99 2.38 -13.62
N ILE A 110 6.69 2.16 -12.50
CA ILE A 110 6.26 2.63 -11.18
C ILE A 110 6.23 4.15 -11.11
N GLU A 111 7.27 4.83 -11.58
CA GLU A 111 7.29 6.30 -11.64
C GLU A 111 6.13 6.85 -12.45
N ASN A 112 5.89 6.31 -13.65
CA ASN A 112 4.79 6.74 -14.50
C ASN A 112 3.44 6.55 -13.82
N TYR A 113 3.20 5.38 -13.20
CA TYR A 113 1.98 5.13 -12.46
C TYR A 113 1.81 6.12 -11.30
N LEU A 114 2.78 6.24 -10.42
CA LEU A 114 2.70 7.06 -9.21
C LEU A 114 2.54 8.56 -9.51
N ARG A 115 3.11 9.06 -10.61
CA ARG A 115 3.10 10.49 -10.95
C ARG A 115 1.98 10.90 -11.89
N LYS A 116 1.44 9.97 -12.69
CA LYS A 116 0.49 10.29 -13.77
C LYS A 116 -0.91 9.75 -13.53
N ARG A 117 -1.08 8.92 -12.48
CA ARG A 117 -2.40 8.36 -12.17
C ARG A 117 -3.23 9.39 -11.43
N GLU A 118 -4.25 9.96 -12.12
CA GLU A 118 -5.02 11.11 -11.66
C GLU A 118 -5.88 10.81 -10.42
N ASN A 119 -6.37 9.58 -10.30
CA ASN A 119 -7.21 9.14 -9.19
C ASN A 119 -6.42 8.41 -8.07
N LEU A 120 -5.10 8.48 -8.08
CA LEU A 120 -4.26 7.94 -6.99
C LEU A 120 -4.32 8.86 -5.78
N VAL A 121 -5.01 8.42 -4.74
CA VAL A 121 -5.22 9.19 -3.50
C VAL A 121 -4.06 9.07 -2.54
N ASN A 122 -3.55 7.84 -2.32
CA ASN A 122 -2.46 7.61 -1.39
C ASN A 122 -1.66 6.35 -1.74
N VAL A 123 -0.37 6.37 -1.41
CA VAL A 123 0.53 5.23 -1.50
C VAL A 123 0.83 4.69 -0.11
N PHE A 124 0.52 3.43 0.15
CA PHE A 124 0.96 2.73 1.34
C PHE A 124 2.35 2.10 1.07
N GLN A 125 3.39 2.72 1.63
CA GLN A 125 4.74 2.17 1.59
C GLN A 125 4.93 1.19 2.75
N LEU A 126 5.15 -0.08 2.43
CA LEU A 126 5.31 -1.15 3.42
C LEU A 126 6.77 -1.36 3.78
N ILE A 127 7.03 -1.40 5.09
CA ILE A 127 8.35 -1.60 5.68
C ILE A 127 8.28 -2.74 6.69
N ASP A 128 9.23 -3.66 6.65
CA ASP A 128 9.30 -4.77 7.60
C ASP A 128 9.82 -4.28 8.96
N SER A 129 8.97 -4.27 9.97
CA SER A 129 9.26 -3.73 11.30
C SER A 129 10.33 -4.50 12.09
N ARG A 130 10.70 -5.70 11.62
CA ARG A 130 11.72 -6.53 12.26
C ARG A 130 13.15 -6.00 12.09
N HIS A 131 13.36 -5.15 11.10
CA HIS A 131 14.67 -4.68 10.72
C HIS A 131 14.91 -3.22 11.12
N SER A 132 16.16 -2.90 11.42
CA SER A 132 16.60 -1.51 11.47
C SER A 132 16.35 -0.80 10.13
N PRO A 133 16.36 0.54 10.10
CA PRO A 133 16.11 1.30 8.87
C PRO A 133 17.00 0.82 7.72
N GLN A 134 16.36 0.43 6.63
CA GLN A 134 17.08 0.01 5.43
C GLN A 134 17.17 1.19 4.47
N LYS A 135 18.38 1.42 3.95
CA LYS A 135 18.65 2.53 3.03
C LYS A 135 17.68 2.57 1.85
N ILE A 136 17.37 1.40 1.29
CA ILE A 136 16.47 1.29 0.12
C ILE A 136 15.03 1.74 0.45
N ASP A 137 14.55 1.51 1.68
CA ASP A 137 13.23 1.97 2.11
C ASP A 137 13.21 3.49 2.31
N LEU A 138 14.28 4.04 2.90
CA LEU A 138 14.47 5.49 3.05
C LEU A 138 14.62 6.20 1.70
N ASP A 139 15.42 5.64 0.79
CA ASP A 139 15.60 6.17 -0.56
C ASP A 139 14.26 6.19 -1.33
N PHE A 140 13.41 5.18 -1.17
CA PHE A 140 12.11 5.15 -1.81
C PHE A 140 11.13 6.15 -1.19
N SER A 141 11.12 6.33 0.14
CA SER A 141 10.35 7.40 0.79
C SER A 141 10.77 8.78 0.26
N GLU A 142 12.08 9.01 0.14
CA GLU A 142 12.61 10.25 -0.41
C GLU A 142 12.21 10.46 -1.89
N GLN A 143 12.12 9.37 -2.65
CA GLN A 143 11.65 9.42 -4.03
C GLN A 143 10.18 9.82 -4.12
N LEU A 144 9.30 9.24 -3.27
CA LEU A 144 7.89 9.62 -3.18
C LEU A 144 7.72 11.11 -2.85
N ARG A 145 8.52 11.62 -1.89
CA ARG A 145 8.55 13.03 -1.53
C ARG A 145 8.93 13.93 -2.71
N LYS A 146 10.00 13.57 -3.44
CA LYS A 146 10.46 14.32 -4.63
C LYS A 146 9.44 14.33 -5.75
N TRP A 147 8.65 13.28 -5.87
CA TRP A 147 7.56 13.19 -6.83
C TRP A 147 6.27 13.86 -6.35
N GLU A 148 6.26 14.39 -5.13
CA GLU A 148 5.07 15.00 -4.49
C GLU A 148 3.87 14.03 -4.43
N VAL A 149 4.14 12.73 -4.31
CA VAL A 149 3.12 11.68 -4.21
C VAL A 149 2.70 11.53 -2.76
N PRO A 150 1.41 11.67 -2.42
CA PRO A 150 0.91 11.42 -1.07
C PRO A 150 1.18 9.97 -0.64
N PHE A 151 1.76 9.78 0.55
CA PHE A 151 2.01 8.44 1.04
C PHE A 151 1.95 8.31 2.56
N THR A 152 1.68 7.09 2.99
CA THR A 152 1.61 6.66 4.38
C THR A 152 2.51 5.45 4.56
N ILE A 153 3.25 5.38 5.66
CA ILE A 153 4.13 4.23 5.96
C ILE A 153 3.34 3.18 6.75
N VAL A 154 3.48 1.90 6.34
CA VAL A 154 2.95 0.76 7.10
C VAL A 154 4.07 -0.16 7.52
N PHE A 155 4.40 -0.16 8.81
CA PHE A 155 5.33 -1.12 9.39
C PHE A 155 4.62 -2.44 9.59
N THR A 156 5.03 -3.46 8.83
CA THR A 156 4.39 -4.79 8.79
C THR A 156 5.09 -5.77 9.73
N LYS A 157 4.45 -6.92 9.97
CA LYS A 157 4.97 -8.06 10.74
C LYS A 157 5.33 -7.74 12.19
N SER A 158 4.62 -6.81 12.81
CA SER A 158 4.85 -6.43 14.21
C SER A 158 4.63 -7.58 15.22
N ASP A 159 4.02 -8.69 14.78
CA ASP A 159 3.84 -9.91 15.57
C ASP A 159 5.07 -10.83 15.61
N LYS A 160 6.06 -10.59 14.75
CA LYS A 160 7.24 -11.46 14.60
C LYS A 160 8.40 -11.08 15.50
N GLU A 161 8.31 -9.93 16.16
CA GLU A 161 9.30 -9.44 17.13
C GLU A 161 8.59 -8.95 18.40
N ASN A 162 9.34 -8.77 19.47
CA ASN A 162 8.78 -8.15 20.66
C ASN A 162 8.51 -6.64 20.42
N GLN A 163 7.55 -6.11 21.17
CA GLN A 163 7.10 -4.73 20.98
C GLN A 163 8.20 -3.69 21.18
N ARG A 164 9.17 -3.96 22.06
CA ARG A 164 10.32 -3.05 22.30
C ARG A 164 11.19 -2.93 21.05
N THR A 165 11.50 -4.05 20.40
CA THR A 165 12.28 -4.08 19.14
C THR A 165 11.53 -3.37 18.03
N VAL A 166 10.23 -3.66 17.84
CA VAL A 166 9.39 -2.97 16.84
C VAL A 166 9.40 -1.47 17.06
N SER A 167 9.14 -1.01 18.31
CA SER A 167 9.11 0.42 18.63
C SER A 167 10.48 1.08 18.40
N ALA A 168 11.57 0.42 18.73
CA ALA A 168 12.92 0.93 18.50
C ALA A 168 13.23 1.07 17.00
N ASN A 169 12.86 0.08 16.18
CA ASN A 169 13.05 0.14 14.72
C ASN A 169 12.22 1.25 14.07
N VAL A 170 10.94 1.39 14.45
CA VAL A 170 10.06 2.48 13.99
C VAL A 170 10.66 3.84 14.36
N LYS A 171 11.07 4.02 15.62
CA LYS A 171 11.70 5.26 16.08
C LYS A 171 12.97 5.58 15.29
N ALA A 172 13.87 4.60 15.13
CA ALA A 172 15.10 4.75 14.37
C ALA A 172 14.84 5.14 12.90
N PHE A 173 13.78 4.59 12.28
CA PHE A 173 13.39 4.93 10.90
C PHE A 173 13.02 6.42 10.80
N PHE A 174 12.18 6.91 11.69
CA PHE A 174 11.81 8.33 11.70
C PHE A 174 12.95 9.26 12.12
N GLU A 175 13.85 8.82 13.00
CA GLU A 175 15.08 9.58 13.30
C GLU A 175 15.97 9.72 12.07
N ALA A 176 16.08 8.67 11.25
CA ALA A 176 16.81 8.74 9.98
C ALA A 176 16.14 9.72 9.00
N MET A 177 14.80 9.71 8.89
CA MET A 177 14.05 10.66 8.05
C MET A 177 14.20 12.11 8.53
N ARG A 178 14.13 12.38 9.84
CA ARG A 178 14.22 13.74 10.42
C ARG A 178 15.52 14.48 10.08
N LYS A 179 16.56 13.77 9.64
CA LYS A 179 17.81 14.43 9.18
C LYS A 179 17.60 15.32 7.95
N THR A 180 16.58 15.02 7.14
CA THR A 180 16.31 15.71 5.86
C THR A 180 14.85 16.13 5.70
N TRP A 181 13.95 15.73 6.61
CA TRP A 181 12.52 15.98 6.52
C TRP A 181 12.05 16.90 7.63
N GLN A 182 11.32 17.95 7.25
CA GLN A 182 10.67 18.87 8.20
C GLN A 182 9.39 18.25 8.79
N PHE A 183 8.58 17.60 7.95
CA PHE A 183 7.36 16.92 8.34
C PHE A 183 7.46 15.44 8.01
N LEU A 184 7.00 14.60 8.92
CA LEU A 184 7.02 13.15 8.74
C LEU A 184 5.67 12.66 8.21
N PRO A 185 5.65 11.61 7.36
CA PRO A 185 4.41 11.03 6.89
C PRO A 185 3.65 10.34 8.03
N GLN A 186 2.34 10.20 7.86
CA GLN A 186 1.53 9.35 8.72
C GLN A 186 2.02 7.91 8.65
N TYR A 187 1.81 7.14 9.73
CA TYR A 187 2.21 5.73 9.75
C TYR A 187 1.29 4.85 10.57
N PHE A 188 1.31 3.56 10.26
CA PHE A 188 0.67 2.49 11.00
C PHE A 188 1.67 1.38 11.34
N VAL A 189 1.48 0.73 12.50
CA VAL A 189 2.20 -0.49 12.87
C VAL A 189 1.22 -1.66 12.82
N SER A 190 1.47 -2.60 11.90
CA SER A 190 0.50 -3.61 11.50
C SER A 190 1.01 -5.05 11.64
N SER A 191 0.07 -5.94 11.94
CA SER A 191 0.22 -7.38 11.84
C SER A 191 -0.97 -7.98 11.08
N ALA A 192 -0.72 -8.58 9.94
CA ALA A 192 -1.76 -9.28 9.19
C ALA A 192 -2.31 -10.49 9.95
N VAL A 193 -1.48 -11.17 10.74
CA VAL A 193 -1.87 -12.34 11.55
C VAL A 193 -2.80 -11.93 12.70
N LYS A 194 -2.47 -10.82 13.38
CA LYS A 194 -3.25 -10.31 14.53
C LYS A 194 -4.33 -9.31 14.11
N LYS A 195 -4.53 -9.06 12.83
CA LYS A 195 -5.39 -8.00 12.27
C LYS A 195 -5.12 -6.61 12.88
N GLN A 196 -3.89 -6.37 13.35
CA GLN A 196 -3.51 -5.10 13.98
C GLN A 196 -3.51 -3.97 12.96
N ALA A 197 -4.04 -2.82 13.33
CA ALA A 197 -4.24 -1.59 12.55
C ALA A 197 -5.23 -1.72 11.37
N ARG A 198 -5.94 -2.84 11.20
CA ARG A 198 -6.95 -3.00 10.14
C ARG A 198 -7.95 -1.84 10.15
N GLU A 199 -8.64 -1.63 11.26
CA GLU A 199 -9.67 -0.62 11.38
C GLU A 199 -9.12 0.81 11.18
N LYS A 200 -7.91 1.10 11.71
CA LYS A 200 -7.26 2.40 11.53
C LYS A 200 -6.93 2.71 10.08
N ILE A 201 -6.44 1.71 9.32
CA ILE A 201 -6.13 1.87 7.90
C ILE A 201 -7.42 2.04 7.10
N LEU A 202 -8.46 1.26 7.41
CA LEU A 202 -9.76 1.38 6.75
C LEU A 202 -10.45 2.71 7.07
N SER A 203 -10.38 3.22 8.30
CA SER A 203 -10.89 4.56 8.66
C SER A 203 -10.15 5.66 7.89
N PHE A 204 -8.83 5.57 7.77
CA PHE A 204 -8.05 6.51 6.96
C PHE A 204 -8.49 6.49 5.47
N ILE A 205 -8.70 5.31 4.89
CA ILE A 205 -9.20 5.18 3.52
C ILE A 205 -10.62 5.77 3.39
N GLU A 206 -11.49 5.54 4.37
CA GLU A 206 -12.86 6.08 4.40
C GLU A 206 -12.85 7.61 4.41
N GLU A 207 -12.03 8.22 5.25
CA GLU A 207 -11.85 9.68 5.30
C GLU A 207 -11.34 10.26 3.96
N CYS A 208 -10.38 9.58 3.33
CA CYS A 208 -9.88 9.98 2.01
C CYS A 208 -10.93 9.81 0.89
N ASN A 209 -11.73 8.73 0.92
CA ASN A 209 -12.82 8.53 -0.03
C ASN A 209 -13.85 9.65 0.06
N ASP A 210 -14.18 10.10 1.28
CA ASP A 210 -15.11 11.21 1.48
C ASP A 210 -14.62 12.50 0.84
N GLN A 211 -13.34 12.78 0.91
CA GLN A 211 -12.73 13.96 0.28
C GLN A 211 -12.71 13.85 -1.25
N PHE A 212 -12.42 12.67 -1.80
CA PHE A 212 -12.34 12.43 -3.25
C PHE A 212 -13.65 12.73 -3.99
N TYR A 213 -14.81 12.49 -3.36
CA TYR A 213 -16.11 12.70 -3.99
C TYR A 213 -16.71 14.10 -3.72
N ILE A 214 -16.03 14.95 -2.97
CA ILE A 214 -16.45 16.34 -2.71
C ILE A 214 -15.86 17.31 -3.74
N GLU A 215 -14.70 16.96 -4.34
CA GLU A 215 -14.04 17.69 -5.43
C GLU A 215 -14.66 17.35 -6.79
#